data_a90ce080227d443c41167faaea56a8d8
#
_entry.id   a90ce080227d443c41167faaea56a8d8
#
_cell.length_a   1.000
_cell.length_b   1.000
_cell.length_c   1.000
_cell.angle_alpha   90.00
_cell.angle_beta   90.00
_cell.angle_gamma   90.00
#
_symmetry.space_group_name_H-M   'P 1'
#
loop_
_entity.id
_entity.type
_entity.pdbx_description
1 polymer ?
#
loop_
_entity_poly.entity_id
_entity_poly.type
_entity_poly.pdbx_seq_one_letter_code
_entity_poly.pdbx_strand_id
1 'polypeptide(L)'
;MKLLRFRRTPGILTVSATALLLSACSYGLSGGGGFPSDIRTIFIEPFQNETVQVELDQQLFTKLQERLPRALGARPGSESAADAIIRGRIVRYEDVAQSYRATPGQQQVGGVDVLTHQVMITVAVEIVDRKRNVVLWDSQNVVGRGEYRIDDQRDVDARDKALNHILQLIIDGAQSQW
;
A
#
# COMPACT_ATOMS: atom_id res chain seq x y z
N MET A 1 -62.97 37.55 -37.16
CA MET A 1 -61.70 36.83 -37.24
C MET A 1 -60.87 37.21 -36.02
N LYS A 2 -60.86 36.41 -34.92
CA LYS A 2 -60.15 36.74 -33.67
C LYS A 2 -58.86 35.92 -33.64
N LEU A 3 -57.72 36.65 -33.71
CA LEU A 3 -56.38 36.09 -33.57
C LEU A 3 -56.10 35.83 -32.09
N LEU A 4 -55.98 34.56 -31.71
CA LEU A 4 -55.49 34.13 -30.38
C LEU A 4 -53.97 34.34 -30.31
N ARG A 5 -53.56 35.35 -29.48
CA ARG A 5 -52.15 35.54 -29.12
C ARG A 5 -51.75 34.49 -28.06
N PHE A 6 -50.94 33.54 -28.44
CA PHE A 6 -50.32 32.57 -27.53
C PHE A 6 -49.15 33.24 -26.78
N ARG A 7 -49.36 33.60 -25.51
CA ARG A 7 -48.34 34.16 -24.64
C ARG A 7 -47.39 33.03 -24.21
N ARG A 8 -46.24 32.93 -24.79
CA ARG A 8 -45.19 32.06 -24.35
C ARG A 8 -44.63 32.58 -23.02
N THR A 9 -44.83 31.85 -21.94
CA THR A 9 -44.24 32.09 -20.62
C THR A 9 -42.82 31.53 -20.58
N PRO A 10 -41.74 32.34 -20.44
CA PRO A 10 -40.37 31.87 -20.46
C PRO A 10 -39.94 31.16 -19.15
N GLY A 11 -40.82 31.09 -18.15
CA GLY A 11 -40.48 30.56 -16.83
C GLY A 11 -40.41 29.03 -16.73
N ILE A 12 -41.07 28.29 -17.63
CA ILE A 12 -41.14 26.81 -17.53
C ILE A 12 -39.87 26.14 -18.10
N LEU A 13 -39.25 26.76 -19.11
CA LEU A 13 -38.04 26.24 -19.73
C LEU A 13 -36.79 26.37 -18.83
N THR A 14 -36.73 27.42 -17.99
CA THR A 14 -35.60 27.62 -17.07
C THR A 14 -35.63 26.65 -15.88
N VAL A 15 -36.81 26.31 -15.36
CA VAL A 15 -36.96 25.35 -14.25
C VAL A 15 -36.59 23.94 -14.68
N SER A 16 -36.94 23.56 -15.92
CA SER A 16 -36.60 22.23 -16.45
C SER A 16 -35.09 22.05 -16.69
N ALA A 17 -34.38 23.11 -17.11
CA ALA A 17 -32.94 23.07 -17.32
C ALA A 17 -32.15 22.95 -15.99
N THR A 18 -32.63 23.60 -14.93
CA THR A 18 -31.97 23.52 -13.61
C THR A 18 -32.17 22.19 -12.94
N ALA A 19 -33.30 21.52 -13.16
CA ALA A 19 -33.53 20.14 -12.63
C ALA A 19 -32.64 19.08 -13.30
N LEU A 20 -32.29 19.22 -14.59
CA LEU A 20 -31.37 18.33 -15.28
C LEU A 20 -29.91 18.46 -14.80
N LEU A 21 -29.50 19.64 -14.33
CA LEU A 21 -28.13 19.87 -13.84
C LEU A 21 -27.90 19.27 -12.44
N LEU A 22 -28.96 19.13 -11.64
CA LEU A 22 -28.88 18.54 -10.30
C LEU A 22 -28.80 17.01 -10.32
N SER A 23 -29.24 16.36 -11.39
CA SER A 23 -29.15 14.90 -11.54
C SER A 23 -27.76 14.41 -12.00
N ALA A 24 -26.91 15.31 -12.51
CA ALA A 24 -25.55 14.96 -12.95
C ALA A 24 -24.55 14.80 -11.78
N CYS A 25 -24.89 15.23 -10.56
CA CYS A 25 -24.03 15.06 -9.38
C CYS A 25 -24.26 13.76 -8.60
N SER A 26 -25.07 12.85 -9.10
CA SER A 26 -25.24 11.51 -8.51
C SER A 26 -24.23 10.49 -9.03
N TYR A 27 -23.06 10.93 -9.50
CA TYR A 27 -21.89 10.08 -9.52
C TYR A 27 -21.49 9.89 -8.05
N GLY A 28 -22.02 8.84 -7.46
CA GLY A 28 -21.58 8.37 -6.17
C GLY A 28 -20.06 8.25 -6.24
N LEU A 29 -19.37 8.98 -5.37
CA LEU A 29 -18.09 8.54 -4.87
C LEU A 29 -18.34 7.18 -4.17
N SER A 30 -18.53 6.11 -4.95
CA SER A 30 -18.15 4.81 -4.48
C SER A 30 -16.63 4.96 -4.34
N GLY A 31 -16.20 5.33 -3.15
CA GLY A 31 -14.81 5.26 -2.73
C GLY A 31 -14.36 3.83 -2.97
N GLY A 32 -14.00 3.56 -4.22
CA GLY A 32 -13.35 2.34 -4.61
C GLY A 32 -11.98 2.39 -4.00
N GLY A 33 -11.75 1.62 -3.04
CA GLY A 33 -10.50 1.50 -2.30
C GLY A 33 -10.84 0.89 -0.97
N GLY A 34 -11.39 -0.27 -0.98
CA GLY A 34 -11.68 -0.98 0.24
C GLY A 34 -11.48 -2.47 0.01
N PHE A 35 -11.06 -3.13 1.03
CA PHE A 35 -11.08 -4.59 1.09
C PHE A 35 -12.53 -5.08 0.97
N PRO A 36 -12.82 -6.28 0.42
CA PRO A 36 -14.18 -6.77 0.26
C PRO A 36 -14.98 -6.65 1.55
N SER A 37 -16.17 -6.07 1.50
CA SER A 37 -16.99 -5.75 2.68
C SER A 37 -17.48 -6.98 3.47
N ASP A 38 -17.41 -8.15 2.88
CA ASP A 38 -17.71 -9.45 3.49
C ASP A 38 -16.54 -10.06 4.27
N ILE A 39 -15.33 -9.54 4.09
CA ILE A 39 -14.14 -9.89 4.87
C ILE A 39 -14.05 -8.96 6.09
N ARG A 40 -14.46 -9.46 7.24
CA ARG A 40 -14.47 -8.69 8.50
C ARG A 40 -13.36 -9.04 9.45
N THR A 41 -12.81 -10.23 9.31
CA THR A 41 -11.75 -10.75 10.18
C THR A 41 -10.60 -11.28 9.35
N ILE A 42 -9.37 -10.92 9.73
CA ILE A 42 -8.16 -11.38 9.07
C ILE A 42 -7.22 -12.03 10.07
N PHE A 43 -6.56 -13.07 9.63
CA PHE A 43 -5.47 -13.72 10.34
C PHE A 43 -4.17 -13.48 9.55
N ILE A 44 -3.11 -13.09 10.24
CA ILE A 44 -1.79 -12.88 9.66
C ILE A 44 -0.90 -13.99 10.16
N GLU A 45 -0.45 -14.84 9.24
CA GLU A 45 0.54 -15.87 9.54
C GLU A 45 1.92 -15.22 9.73
N PRO A 46 2.76 -15.74 10.64
CA PRO A 46 4.16 -15.35 10.71
C PRO A 46 4.84 -15.62 9.36
N PHE A 47 5.51 -14.60 8.81
CA PHE A 47 6.18 -14.73 7.52
C PHE A 47 7.43 -15.60 7.65
N GLN A 48 7.68 -16.41 6.64
CA GLN A 48 8.93 -17.18 6.56
C GLN A 48 10.08 -16.23 6.20
N ASN A 49 11.22 -16.38 6.87
CA ASN A 49 12.41 -15.58 6.58
C ASN A 49 13.45 -16.43 5.87
N GLU A 50 13.64 -16.19 4.57
CA GLU A 50 14.64 -16.88 3.73
C GLU A 50 15.97 -16.11 3.67
N THR A 51 16.12 -15.05 4.50
CA THR A 51 17.31 -14.19 4.50
C THR A 51 18.24 -14.49 5.68
N VAL A 52 19.45 -13.93 5.60
CA VAL A 52 20.43 -14.03 6.69
C VAL A 52 20.16 -13.06 7.86
N GLN A 53 19.25 -12.11 7.68
CA GLN A 53 18.89 -11.15 8.71
C GLN A 53 17.83 -11.74 9.63
N VAL A 54 18.27 -12.16 10.78
CA VAL A 54 17.40 -12.65 11.86
C VAL A 54 16.50 -11.50 12.34
N GLU A 55 15.30 -11.78 12.83
CA GLU A 55 14.32 -10.83 13.36
C GLU A 55 13.47 -10.05 12.32
N LEU A 56 13.79 -10.09 11.02
CA LEU A 56 12.98 -9.40 10.02
C LEU A 56 11.53 -9.88 9.99
N ASP A 57 11.34 -11.18 10.12
CA ASP A 57 10.02 -11.83 10.18
C ASP A 57 9.21 -11.33 11.38
N GLN A 58 9.81 -11.27 12.56
CA GLN A 58 9.15 -10.77 13.76
C GLN A 58 8.84 -9.28 13.67
N GLN A 59 9.77 -8.47 13.15
CA GLN A 59 9.58 -7.03 12.97
C GLN A 59 8.45 -6.75 11.97
N LEU A 60 8.46 -7.43 10.82
CA LEU A 60 7.40 -7.32 9.81
C LEU A 60 6.04 -7.77 10.37
N PHE A 61 6.00 -8.93 11.04
CA PHE A 61 4.79 -9.47 11.63
C PHE A 61 4.15 -8.51 12.63
N THR A 62 4.95 -7.93 13.53
CA THR A 62 4.46 -6.94 14.49
C THR A 62 3.82 -5.73 13.79
N LYS A 63 4.51 -5.17 12.78
CA LYS A 63 3.99 -4.03 12.01
C LYS A 63 2.70 -4.38 11.25
N LEU A 64 2.63 -5.56 10.66
CA LEU A 64 1.45 -6.03 9.96
C LEU A 64 0.27 -6.19 10.93
N GLN A 65 0.48 -6.81 12.09
CA GLN A 65 -0.58 -6.99 13.11
C GLN A 65 -1.12 -5.67 13.64
N GLU A 66 -0.28 -4.67 13.84
CA GLU A 66 -0.68 -3.39 14.40
C GLU A 66 -1.48 -2.53 13.42
N ARG A 67 -1.13 -2.55 12.15
CA ARG A 67 -1.62 -1.57 11.18
C ARG A 67 -2.52 -2.15 10.10
N LEU A 68 -2.22 -3.35 9.59
CA LEU A 68 -2.91 -3.89 8.42
C LEU A 68 -4.41 -4.14 8.64
N PRO A 69 -4.86 -4.71 9.79
CA PRO A 69 -6.30 -4.92 10.02
C PRO A 69 -7.08 -3.61 9.93
N ARG A 70 -6.60 -2.57 10.60
CA ARG A 70 -7.26 -1.25 10.59
C ARG A 70 -7.27 -0.62 9.21
N ALA A 71 -6.16 -0.72 8.47
CA ALA A 71 -6.03 -0.16 7.14
C ALA A 71 -6.99 -0.83 6.14
N LEU A 72 -7.25 -2.12 6.30
CA LEU A 72 -8.19 -2.88 5.48
C LEU A 72 -9.64 -2.83 6.01
N GLY A 73 -9.91 -2.11 7.09
CA GLY A 73 -11.25 -2.07 7.69
C GLY A 73 -11.69 -3.38 8.36
N ALA A 74 -10.74 -4.26 8.65
CA ALA A 74 -10.98 -5.57 9.25
C ALA A 74 -10.54 -5.62 10.73
N ARG A 75 -10.82 -6.73 11.39
CA ARG A 75 -10.39 -7.01 12.76
C ARG A 75 -9.42 -8.18 12.78
N PRO A 76 -8.45 -8.20 13.71
CA PRO A 76 -7.65 -9.39 13.95
C PRO A 76 -8.54 -10.57 14.35
N GLY A 77 -8.31 -11.74 13.80
CA GLY A 77 -9.00 -12.99 14.12
C GLY A 77 -8.02 -14.12 14.37
N SER A 78 -8.53 -15.23 14.94
CA SER A 78 -7.77 -16.47 15.01
C SER A 78 -7.76 -17.15 13.65
N GLU A 79 -6.77 -18.01 13.40
CA GLU A 79 -6.67 -18.79 12.16
C GLU A 79 -7.98 -19.51 11.79
N SER A 80 -8.63 -20.13 12.78
CA SER A 80 -9.87 -20.91 12.55
C SER A 80 -11.08 -20.06 12.26
N ALA A 81 -11.13 -18.79 12.71
CA ALA A 81 -12.28 -17.90 12.63
C ALA A 81 -12.13 -16.77 11.60
N ALA A 82 -10.95 -16.60 11.02
CA ALA A 82 -10.69 -15.54 10.06
C ALA A 82 -11.42 -15.75 8.73
N ASP A 83 -11.93 -14.66 8.16
CA ASP A 83 -12.51 -14.65 6.82
C ASP A 83 -11.42 -14.69 5.75
N ALA A 84 -10.31 -13.99 5.97
CA ALA A 84 -9.14 -14.03 5.10
C ALA A 84 -7.85 -14.31 5.87
N ILE A 85 -6.90 -14.94 5.18
CA ILE A 85 -5.57 -15.25 5.68
C ILE A 85 -4.55 -14.49 4.86
N ILE A 86 -3.57 -13.89 5.56
CA ILE A 86 -2.44 -13.21 4.96
C ILE A 86 -1.19 -14.03 5.30
N ARG A 87 -0.51 -14.46 4.28
CA ARG A 87 0.73 -15.25 4.41
C ARG A 87 1.79 -14.76 3.44
N GLY A 88 3.04 -15.03 3.76
CA GLY A 88 4.14 -14.62 2.90
C GLY A 88 5.49 -15.07 3.38
N ARG A 89 6.51 -14.59 2.67
CA ARG A 89 7.90 -14.87 2.99
C ARG A 89 8.78 -13.68 2.63
N ILE A 90 9.82 -13.46 3.41
CA ILE A 90 10.87 -12.49 3.13
C ILE A 90 11.91 -13.21 2.28
N VAL A 91 11.99 -12.82 1.01
CA VAL A 91 12.79 -13.53 -0.02
C VAL A 91 14.22 -13.01 -0.07
N ARG A 92 14.42 -11.69 0.16
CA ARG A 92 15.71 -11.07 -0.03
C ARG A 92 15.91 -9.87 0.90
N TYR A 93 17.14 -9.72 1.35
CA TYR A 93 17.65 -8.54 2.05
C TYR A 93 18.94 -8.11 1.37
N GLU A 94 19.03 -6.84 1.01
CA GLU A 94 20.20 -6.24 0.39
C GLU A 94 20.51 -4.90 1.06
N ASP A 95 21.78 -4.65 1.34
CA ASP A 95 22.31 -3.36 1.79
C ASP A 95 23.38 -2.94 0.80
N VAL A 96 23.07 -1.90 0.02
CA VAL A 96 23.90 -1.46 -1.09
C VAL A 96 24.29 0.01 -0.95
N ALA A 97 25.53 0.32 -1.30
CA ALA A 97 26.00 1.71 -1.38
C ALA A 97 25.33 2.43 -2.56
N GLN A 98 24.70 3.59 -2.28
CA GLN A 98 23.92 4.34 -3.28
C GLN A 98 24.65 5.55 -3.85
N SER A 99 25.40 6.27 -3.04
CA SER A 99 26.09 7.49 -3.48
C SER A 99 27.54 7.54 -3.03
N TYR A 100 28.35 8.10 -3.91
CA TYR A 100 29.78 8.19 -3.76
C TYR A 100 30.21 9.65 -3.93
N ARG A 101 31.13 10.13 -3.08
CA ARG A 101 31.77 11.42 -3.29
C ARG A 101 33.17 11.19 -3.86
N ALA A 102 33.42 11.70 -5.05
CA ALA A 102 34.80 11.84 -5.53
C ALA A 102 35.43 13.07 -4.84
N THR A 103 36.53 12.91 -4.11
CA THR A 103 37.27 14.02 -3.53
C THR A 103 38.11 14.68 -4.61
N PRO A 104 37.83 15.94 -5.05
CA PRO A 104 38.66 16.62 -6.03
C PRO A 104 39.98 17.00 -5.39
N GLY A 105 41.11 16.57 -5.97
CA GLY A 105 42.43 17.12 -5.64
C GLY A 105 43.47 16.19 -5.02
N GLN A 106 43.16 14.93 -4.75
CA GLN A 106 44.17 13.94 -4.38
C GLN A 106 44.48 13.01 -5.55
N GLN A 107 45.61 13.20 -6.18
CA GLN A 107 46.19 12.31 -7.21
C GLN A 107 46.66 10.96 -6.61
N GLN A 108 46.05 10.46 -5.56
CA GLN A 108 46.35 9.17 -4.98
C GLN A 108 45.09 8.32 -4.89
N VAL A 109 45.14 7.28 -5.68
CA VAL A 109 44.38 6.03 -5.56
C VAL A 109 43.08 6.13 -4.76
N GLY A 110 42.00 6.55 -5.44
CA GLY A 110 40.67 5.95 -5.26
C GLY A 110 40.06 5.92 -3.86
N GLY A 111 40.07 7.00 -3.12
CA GLY A 111 39.15 7.14 -1.98
C GLY A 111 37.76 7.55 -2.48
N VAL A 112 36.87 6.58 -2.64
CA VAL A 112 35.47 6.86 -2.87
C VAL A 112 34.77 6.81 -1.51
N ASP A 113 34.33 7.96 -1.01
CA ASP A 113 33.52 7.98 0.20
C ASP A 113 32.08 7.61 -0.13
N VAL A 114 31.61 6.51 0.41
CA VAL A 114 30.21 6.14 0.37
C VAL A 114 29.45 7.03 1.33
N LEU A 115 28.49 7.80 0.84
CA LEU A 115 27.73 8.75 1.66
C LEU A 115 26.41 8.18 2.16
N THR A 116 25.80 7.31 1.35
CA THR A 116 24.46 6.79 1.63
C THR A 116 24.39 5.32 1.24
N HIS A 117 23.81 4.53 2.12
CA HIS A 117 23.43 3.16 1.89
C HIS A 117 21.93 3.06 1.70
N GLN A 118 21.48 2.08 0.92
CA GLN A 118 20.10 1.71 0.79
C GLN A 118 19.88 0.26 1.19
N VAL A 119 19.00 0.07 2.15
CA VAL A 119 18.46 -1.24 2.52
C VAL A 119 17.25 -1.54 1.63
N MET A 120 17.27 -2.69 0.98
CA MET A 120 16.16 -3.21 0.19
C MET A 120 15.71 -4.56 0.77
N ILE A 121 14.41 -4.69 1.03
CA ILE A 121 13.80 -5.93 1.51
C ILE A 121 12.72 -6.34 0.51
N THR A 122 12.80 -7.57 0.01
CA THR A 122 11.83 -8.13 -0.92
C THR A 122 10.96 -9.16 -0.22
N VAL A 123 9.65 -9.02 -0.36
CA VAL A 123 8.66 -9.89 0.26
C VAL A 123 7.72 -10.44 -0.81
N ALA A 124 7.43 -11.73 -0.74
CA ALA A 124 6.31 -12.34 -1.42
C ALA A 124 5.14 -12.44 -0.45
N VAL A 125 3.95 -12.03 -0.86
CA VAL A 125 2.76 -11.99 -0.01
C VAL A 125 1.52 -12.40 -0.79
N GLU A 126 0.60 -13.07 -0.11
CA GLU A 126 -0.68 -13.53 -0.63
C GLU A 126 -1.78 -13.29 0.40
N ILE A 127 -2.92 -12.79 -0.05
CA ILE A 127 -4.13 -12.62 0.74
C ILE A 127 -5.21 -13.53 0.16
N VAL A 128 -5.71 -14.46 0.95
CA VAL A 128 -6.67 -15.48 0.51
C VAL A 128 -7.97 -15.35 1.27
N ASP A 129 -9.09 -15.29 0.55
CA ASP A 129 -10.43 -15.52 1.12
C ASP A 129 -10.55 -16.99 1.51
N ARG A 130 -10.67 -17.24 2.79
CA ARG A 130 -10.73 -18.60 3.32
C ARG A 130 -12.03 -19.31 3.01
N LYS A 131 -13.14 -18.57 2.95
CA LYS A 131 -14.46 -19.15 2.70
C LYS A 131 -14.63 -19.60 1.25
N ARG A 132 -14.14 -18.79 0.31
CA ARG A 132 -14.23 -19.05 -1.13
C ARG A 132 -13.00 -19.77 -1.67
N ASN A 133 -11.93 -19.83 -0.89
CA ASN A 133 -10.62 -20.32 -1.31
C ASN A 133 -10.11 -19.61 -2.59
N VAL A 134 -10.24 -18.30 -2.61
CA VAL A 134 -9.84 -17.44 -3.74
C VAL A 134 -8.75 -16.48 -3.27
N VAL A 135 -7.73 -16.31 -4.10
CA VAL A 135 -6.70 -15.28 -3.88
C VAL A 135 -7.34 -13.93 -4.13
N LEU A 136 -7.38 -13.09 -3.09
CA LEU A 136 -7.87 -11.72 -3.17
C LEU A 136 -6.81 -10.78 -3.76
N TRP A 137 -5.58 -10.99 -3.37
CA TRP A 137 -4.43 -10.25 -3.87
C TRP A 137 -3.14 -11.04 -3.61
N ASP A 138 -2.21 -10.99 -4.55
CA ASP A 138 -0.88 -11.53 -4.37
C ASP A 138 0.19 -10.68 -5.06
N SER A 139 1.40 -10.74 -4.54
CA SER A 139 2.57 -10.18 -5.17
C SER A 139 3.82 -10.96 -4.76
N GLN A 140 4.61 -11.36 -5.75
CA GLN A 140 5.86 -12.07 -5.50
C GLN A 140 7.06 -11.12 -5.29
N ASN A 141 6.87 -9.80 -5.46
CA ASN A 141 7.97 -8.84 -5.48
C ASN A 141 7.56 -7.49 -4.87
N VAL A 142 7.16 -7.50 -3.61
CA VAL A 142 6.94 -6.26 -2.84
C VAL A 142 8.28 -5.80 -2.30
N VAL A 143 8.82 -4.69 -2.82
CA VAL A 143 10.16 -4.19 -2.47
C VAL A 143 10.07 -2.94 -1.60
N GLY A 144 10.39 -3.10 -0.32
CA GLY A 144 10.58 -1.98 0.60
C GLY A 144 12.00 -1.41 0.52
N ARG A 145 12.10 -0.09 0.66
CA ARG A 145 13.38 0.62 0.63
C ARG A 145 13.50 1.56 1.81
N GLY A 146 14.70 1.61 2.38
CA GLY A 146 15.06 2.57 3.41
C GLY A 146 16.51 3.00 3.23
N GLU A 147 16.82 4.23 3.54
CA GLU A 147 18.16 4.81 3.36
C GLU A 147 18.73 5.26 4.70
N TYR A 148 20.05 5.12 4.84
CA TYR A 148 20.79 5.64 5.96
C TYR A 148 22.15 6.20 5.50
N ARG A 149 22.72 7.11 6.30
CA ARG A 149 24.06 7.64 6.08
C ARG A 149 25.06 6.84 6.91
N ILE A 150 26.24 6.60 6.35
CA ILE A 150 27.31 5.87 7.05
C ILE A 150 27.67 6.53 8.39
N ASP A 151 27.70 7.86 8.41
CA ASP A 151 28.03 8.62 9.61
C ASP A 151 27.06 8.35 10.78
N ASP A 152 25.84 8.00 10.48
CA ASP A 152 24.79 7.77 11.48
C ASP A 152 24.77 6.32 12.01
N GLN A 153 25.45 5.38 11.36
CA GLN A 153 25.47 3.93 11.69
C GLN A 153 24.09 3.33 12.00
N ARG A 154 23.04 3.80 11.30
CA ARG A 154 21.64 3.49 11.59
C ARG A 154 21.01 2.58 10.53
N ASP A 155 21.62 1.44 10.24
CA ASP A 155 21.04 0.40 9.41
C ASP A 155 19.69 -0.08 9.94
N VAL A 156 19.48 -0.07 11.27
CA VAL A 156 18.23 -0.39 11.94
C VAL A 156 17.10 0.55 11.51
N ASP A 157 17.37 1.87 11.44
CA ASP A 157 16.38 2.86 11.02
C ASP A 157 16.01 2.68 9.53
N ALA A 158 17.00 2.31 8.70
CA ALA A 158 16.75 2.02 7.29
C ALA A 158 15.92 0.74 7.10
N ARG A 159 16.19 -0.30 7.88
CA ARG A 159 15.35 -1.50 7.92
C ARG A 159 13.91 -1.18 8.33
N ASP A 160 13.75 -0.38 9.38
CA ASP A 160 12.43 0.06 9.83
C ASP A 160 11.66 0.82 8.74
N LYS A 161 12.31 1.74 8.04
CA LYS A 161 11.74 2.45 6.89
C LYS A 161 11.36 1.50 5.77
N ALA A 162 12.23 0.54 5.43
CA ALA A 162 11.95 -0.46 4.40
C ALA A 162 10.73 -1.33 4.76
N LEU A 163 10.62 -1.78 6.00
CA LEU A 163 9.47 -2.56 6.49
C LEU A 163 8.18 -1.73 6.49
N ASN A 164 8.24 -0.46 6.88
CA ASN A 164 7.08 0.44 6.78
C ASN A 164 6.64 0.67 5.32
N HIS A 165 7.59 0.76 4.41
CA HIS A 165 7.31 0.86 2.97
C HIS A 165 6.62 -0.42 2.44
N ILE A 166 7.11 -1.60 2.83
CA ILE A 166 6.46 -2.89 2.50
C ILE A 166 5.01 -2.90 2.99
N LEU A 167 4.79 -2.54 4.25
CA LEU A 167 3.44 -2.48 4.81
C LEU A 167 2.52 -1.58 4.00
N GLN A 168 3.00 -0.39 3.58
CA GLN A 168 2.21 0.52 2.76
C GLN A 168 1.89 -0.09 1.40
N LEU A 169 2.87 -0.70 0.74
CA LEU A 169 2.66 -1.36 -0.55
C LEU A 169 1.66 -2.53 -0.47
N ILE A 170 1.66 -3.29 0.62
CA ILE A 170 0.68 -4.35 0.86
C ILE A 170 -0.73 -3.75 1.04
N ILE A 171 -0.87 -2.66 1.80
CA ILE A 171 -2.14 -1.97 2.00
C ILE A 171 -2.67 -1.46 0.65
N ASP A 172 -1.84 -0.73 -0.09
CA ASP A 172 -2.21 -0.12 -1.38
C ASP A 172 -2.57 -1.21 -2.40
N GLY A 173 -1.80 -2.28 -2.46
CA GLY A 173 -2.06 -3.42 -3.32
C GLY A 173 -3.37 -4.13 -3.00
N ALA A 174 -3.62 -4.40 -1.72
CA ALA A 174 -4.84 -5.04 -1.26
C ALA A 174 -6.10 -4.18 -1.52
N GLN A 175 -5.97 -2.85 -1.51
CA GLN A 175 -7.07 -1.92 -1.74
C GLN A 175 -7.29 -1.61 -3.23
N SER A 176 -6.28 -1.75 -4.08
CA SER A 176 -6.37 -1.38 -5.50
C SER A 176 -7.14 -2.36 -6.37
N GLN A 177 -7.50 -3.52 -5.85
CA GLN A 177 -8.18 -4.59 -6.60
C GLN A 177 -9.72 -4.46 -6.57
N TRP A 178 -10.29 -3.52 -5.78
CA TRP A 178 -11.73 -3.44 -5.47
C TRP A 178 -12.34 -2.05 -5.74
#